data_7f27795763ff9b9e50558b51c75688d9
#
_entry.id   7f27795763ff9b9e50558b51c75688d9
#
_cell.length_a   1.000
_cell.length_b   1.000
_cell.length_c   1.000
_cell.angle_alpha   90.00
_cell.angle_beta   90.00
_cell.angle_gamma   90.00
#
_symmetry.space_group_name_H-M   'P 1'
#
loop_
_entity.id
_entity.type
_entity.pdbx_description
1 polymer ?
#
loop_
_entity_poly.entity_id
_entity_poly.type
_entity_poly.pdbx_seq_one_letter_code
_entity_poly.pdbx_strand_id
1 'polypeptide(L)'
;GIIEIETKPVPSERILDFSFSSGFNDATSLSDGLLYDGGSDDDIGYDDGTRDFPNMVQEAINRNQKLDRSNFQTYELANAGREFENSKLWVIQEGEVPLDSSFNFTYGDELDISIDEILGDSSATFGVMFTAGMRSSWDTQDGTRQTGTLQAQGDGTVDVIVSNDKTFLSTSNDVTSYAMSVLGIDTDSYELKYTGMYIHKGTKRARTLQGYDSSDAGNVREDFTEFFERELTNNQINY
;
A
#
# COMPACT_ATOMS: atom_id res chain seq x y z
N GLY A 1 -14.81 -2.96 15.69
CA GLY A 1 -15.74 -3.39 14.64
C GLY A 1 -15.44 -4.85 14.30
N ILE A 2 -16.47 -5.64 14.09
CA ILE A 2 -16.37 -7.00 13.61
C ILE A 2 -16.48 -6.89 12.08
N ILE A 3 -15.51 -7.43 11.36
CA ILE A 3 -15.60 -7.60 9.91
C ILE A 3 -16.05 -9.04 9.69
N GLU A 4 -17.27 -9.20 9.21
CA GLU A 4 -17.81 -10.47 8.78
C GLU A 4 -17.68 -10.54 7.24
N ILE A 5 -16.93 -11.53 6.77
CA ILE A 5 -16.75 -11.77 5.32
C ILE A 5 -17.58 -12.98 4.95
N GLU A 6 -18.69 -12.72 4.28
CA GLU A 6 -19.52 -13.76 3.70
C GLU A 6 -19.06 -14.00 2.26
N THR A 7 -18.48 -15.15 2.01
CA THR A 7 -18.07 -15.53 0.65
C THR A 7 -19.25 -16.17 -0.08
N LYS A 8 -19.34 -15.92 -1.40
CA LYS A 8 -20.31 -16.61 -2.25
C LYS A 8 -20.12 -18.14 -2.12
N PRO A 9 -21.21 -18.92 -2.16
CA PRO A 9 -21.10 -20.35 -2.21
C PRO A 9 -20.27 -20.79 -3.41
N VAL A 10 -19.76 -22.02 -3.35
CA VAL A 10 -19.06 -22.62 -4.48
C VAL A 10 -19.98 -22.57 -5.71
N PRO A 11 -19.49 -22.16 -6.90
CA PRO A 11 -20.34 -22.03 -8.07
C PRO A 11 -20.84 -23.40 -8.51
N SER A 12 -22.13 -23.49 -8.84
CA SER A 12 -22.77 -24.69 -9.40
C SER A 12 -22.49 -24.90 -10.89
N GLU A 13 -21.78 -23.98 -11.51
CA GLU A 13 -21.41 -24.04 -12.93
C GLU A 13 -19.96 -23.58 -13.07
N ARG A 14 -19.27 -24.13 -14.06
CA ARG A 14 -17.91 -23.74 -14.37
C ARG A 14 -17.80 -22.27 -14.72
N ILE A 15 -16.97 -21.54 -13.99
CA ILE A 15 -16.63 -20.13 -14.21
C ILE A 15 -15.19 -20.02 -14.67
N LEU A 16 -14.96 -19.26 -15.74
CA LEU A 16 -13.65 -18.82 -16.17
C LEU A 16 -13.80 -17.39 -16.65
N ASP A 17 -13.29 -16.46 -15.85
CA ASP A 17 -13.32 -15.04 -16.15
C ASP A 17 -11.93 -14.45 -16.09
N PHE A 18 -11.63 -13.63 -17.09
CA PHE A 18 -10.43 -12.82 -17.15
C PHE A 18 -10.81 -11.41 -17.58
N SER A 19 -10.49 -10.43 -16.77
CA SER A 19 -10.76 -9.03 -17.08
C SER A 19 -9.51 -8.18 -16.93
N PHE A 20 -9.38 -7.22 -17.84
CA PHE A 20 -8.41 -6.14 -17.78
C PHE A 20 -9.15 -4.82 -17.94
N SER A 21 -8.80 -3.83 -17.11
CA SER A 21 -9.35 -2.48 -17.25
C SER A 21 -8.30 -1.42 -17.08
N SER A 22 -8.50 -0.29 -17.76
CA SER A 22 -7.73 0.93 -17.57
C SER A 22 -8.70 2.05 -17.20
N GLY A 23 -8.31 2.87 -16.22
CA GLY A 23 -9.07 4.01 -15.72
C GLY A 23 -8.39 5.33 -16.07
N PHE A 24 -9.20 6.36 -16.26
CA PHE A 24 -8.74 7.71 -16.49
C PHE A 24 -9.38 8.64 -15.47
N ASN A 25 -8.55 9.43 -14.79
CA ASN A 25 -8.94 10.52 -13.90
C ASN A 25 -8.41 11.82 -14.50
N ASP A 26 -9.30 12.73 -14.88
CA ASP A 26 -8.97 13.99 -15.56
C ASP A 26 -8.08 14.93 -14.74
N ALA A 27 -8.11 14.79 -13.41
CA ALA A 27 -7.25 15.57 -12.51
C ALA A 27 -5.85 14.98 -12.30
N THR A 28 -5.62 13.73 -12.71
CA THR A 28 -4.38 13.00 -12.40
C THR A 28 -3.75 12.37 -13.62
N SER A 29 -4.53 11.60 -14.38
CA SER A 29 -4.00 10.74 -15.45
C SER A 29 -3.46 11.55 -16.63
N LEU A 30 -2.25 11.21 -17.09
CA LEU A 30 -1.54 11.88 -18.19
C LEU A 30 -1.29 13.38 -17.93
N SER A 31 -1.32 13.78 -16.66
CA SER A 31 -0.98 15.12 -16.20
C SER A 31 0.36 15.08 -15.46
N ASP A 32 0.99 16.24 -15.32
CA ASP A 32 2.22 16.35 -14.55
C ASP A 32 1.95 16.09 -13.06
N GLY A 33 2.74 15.22 -12.46
CA GLY A 33 2.72 14.91 -11.03
C GLY A 33 4.12 14.75 -10.47
N LEU A 34 4.21 14.46 -9.18
CA LEU A 34 5.46 14.23 -8.48
C LEU A 34 5.75 12.72 -8.45
N LEU A 35 6.91 12.35 -8.97
CA LEU A 35 7.36 10.97 -9.03
C LEU A 35 8.74 10.85 -8.39
N TYR A 36 9.12 9.63 -7.98
CA TYR A 36 10.50 9.27 -7.63
C TYR A 36 10.74 7.82 -8.06
N ASP A 37 12.00 7.46 -8.32
CA ASP A 37 12.30 6.14 -8.88
C ASP A 37 11.92 5.00 -7.92
N GLY A 38 12.45 5.01 -6.71
CA GLY A 38 12.16 3.99 -5.69
C GLY A 38 12.80 2.63 -5.95
N GLY A 39 12.19 1.57 -5.46
CA GLY A 39 12.57 0.18 -5.67
C GLY A 39 12.04 -0.39 -6.99
N SER A 40 12.62 -1.52 -7.44
CA SER A 40 12.22 -2.18 -8.70
C SER A 40 10.84 -2.83 -8.63
N ASP A 41 10.39 -3.18 -7.43
CA ASP A 41 9.13 -3.90 -7.19
C ASP A 41 7.99 -2.97 -6.74
N ASP A 42 8.24 -1.64 -6.67
CA ASP A 42 7.24 -0.64 -6.33
C ASP A 42 6.00 -0.70 -7.24
N ASP A 43 6.19 -1.01 -8.52
CA ASP A 43 5.11 -1.07 -9.51
C ASP A 43 4.14 -2.23 -9.27
N ILE A 44 4.56 -3.23 -8.51
CA ILE A 44 3.71 -4.34 -8.03
C ILE A 44 3.34 -4.20 -6.55
N GLY A 45 3.76 -3.10 -5.91
CA GLY A 45 3.40 -2.73 -4.55
C GLY A 45 4.26 -3.34 -3.46
N TYR A 46 5.42 -3.92 -3.79
CA TYR A 46 6.33 -4.56 -2.83
C TYR A 46 7.64 -3.80 -2.68
N ASP A 47 8.21 -3.80 -1.47
CA ASP A 47 9.57 -3.33 -1.26
C ASP A 47 10.57 -4.45 -1.59
N ASP A 48 11.56 -4.12 -2.42
CA ASP A 48 12.62 -5.04 -2.86
C ASP A 48 13.87 -5.00 -1.96
N GLY A 49 13.79 -4.34 -0.79
CA GLY A 49 14.89 -4.11 0.13
C GLY A 49 15.73 -2.86 -0.22
N THR A 50 15.38 -2.11 -1.26
CA THR A 50 16.06 -0.86 -1.61
C THR A 50 15.96 0.17 -0.49
N ARG A 51 14.95 0.06 0.39
CA ARG A 51 14.70 0.94 1.55
C ARG A 51 15.24 0.40 2.86
N ASP A 52 15.91 -0.72 2.84
CA ASP A 52 16.54 -1.29 4.02
C ASP A 52 17.55 -0.31 4.62
N PHE A 53 17.66 -0.35 5.94
CA PHE A 53 18.67 0.45 6.62
C PHE A 53 20.08 0.03 6.17
N PRO A 54 20.97 0.99 5.92
CA PRO A 54 22.38 0.70 5.69
C PRO A 54 22.95 -0.25 6.73
N ASN A 55 23.88 -1.11 6.34
CA ASN A 55 24.41 -2.17 7.21
C ASN A 55 24.92 -1.61 8.55
N MET A 56 25.56 -0.47 8.56
CA MET A 56 26.06 0.17 9.78
C MET A 56 24.92 0.65 10.69
N VAL A 57 23.83 1.17 10.13
CA VAL A 57 22.64 1.54 10.90
C VAL A 57 22.03 0.30 11.53
N GLN A 58 21.89 -0.78 10.77
CA GLN A 58 21.40 -2.06 11.27
C GLN A 58 22.31 -2.64 12.37
N GLU A 59 23.62 -2.51 12.23
CA GLU A 59 24.57 -2.92 13.26
C GLU A 59 24.42 -2.10 14.55
N ALA A 60 24.25 -0.78 14.44
CA ALA A 60 24.00 0.08 15.59
C ALA A 60 22.67 -0.27 16.30
N ILE A 61 21.60 -0.56 15.54
CA ILE A 61 20.32 -1.02 16.07
C ILE A 61 20.51 -2.34 16.83
N ASN A 62 21.16 -3.32 16.22
CA ASN A 62 21.39 -4.64 16.82
C ASN A 62 22.22 -4.59 18.11
N ARG A 63 23.14 -3.63 18.20
CA ARG A 63 23.96 -3.39 19.39
C ARG A 63 23.28 -2.45 20.40
N ASN A 64 22.10 -1.91 20.09
CA ASN A 64 21.41 -0.88 20.88
C ASN A 64 22.32 0.34 21.16
N GLN A 65 23.08 0.79 20.15
CA GLN A 65 24.00 1.89 20.19
C GLN A 65 23.53 3.06 19.34
N LYS A 66 23.88 4.29 19.76
CA LYS A 66 23.65 5.48 18.92
C LYS A 66 24.73 5.57 17.85
N LEU A 67 24.35 5.99 16.65
CA LEU A 67 25.27 6.34 15.56
C LEU A 67 25.92 7.69 15.86
N ASP A 68 26.90 7.68 16.73
CA ASP A 68 27.68 8.85 17.12
C ASP A 68 29.17 8.52 17.28
N ARG A 69 29.99 9.56 17.46
CA ARG A 69 31.46 9.43 17.60
C ARG A 69 31.91 8.74 18.88
N SER A 70 31.03 8.51 19.84
CA SER A 70 31.36 7.75 21.06
C SER A 70 31.31 6.24 20.82
N ASN A 71 30.54 5.78 19.86
CA ASN A 71 30.34 4.37 19.55
C ASN A 71 31.03 3.92 18.25
N PHE A 72 31.24 4.85 17.30
CA PHE A 72 31.77 4.56 15.97
C PHE A 72 32.87 5.52 15.57
N GLN A 73 33.84 5.03 14.79
CA GLN A 73 34.91 5.87 14.26
C GLN A 73 34.36 6.84 13.18
N THR A 74 35.05 7.96 12.99
CA THR A 74 34.60 9.01 12.04
C THR A 74 34.48 8.45 10.60
N TYR A 75 35.37 7.54 10.19
CA TYR A 75 35.31 6.94 8.86
C TYR A 75 34.10 5.99 8.71
N GLU A 76 33.69 5.29 9.77
CA GLU A 76 32.52 4.42 9.79
C GLU A 76 31.24 5.24 9.64
N LEU A 77 31.12 6.35 10.38
CA LEU A 77 29.99 7.27 10.25
C LEU A 77 29.94 7.92 8.86
N ALA A 78 31.08 8.24 8.27
CA ALA A 78 31.14 8.76 6.90
C ALA A 78 30.71 7.71 5.86
N ASN A 79 31.06 6.45 6.06
CA ASN A 79 30.62 5.35 5.19
C ASN A 79 29.11 5.13 5.35
N ALA A 80 28.58 5.10 6.57
CA ALA A 80 27.12 5.02 6.79
C ALA A 80 26.39 6.16 6.07
N GLY A 81 26.91 7.39 6.13
CA GLY A 81 26.34 8.51 5.40
C GLY A 81 26.30 8.32 3.89
N ARG A 82 27.35 7.69 3.31
CA ARG A 82 27.37 7.38 1.86
C ARG A 82 26.39 6.28 1.46
N GLU A 83 26.13 5.32 2.34
CA GLU A 83 25.14 4.26 2.09
C GLU A 83 23.71 4.83 1.99
N PHE A 84 23.46 6.04 2.59
CA PHE A 84 22.20 6.77 2.41
C PHE A 84 22.11 7.57 1.10
N GLU A 85 23.17 7.66 0.29
CA GLU A 85 23.17 8.40 -0.98
C GLU A 85 22.41 7.68 -2.11
N ASN A 86 21.32 6.99 -1.80
CA ASN A 86 20.47 6.40 -2.83
C ASN A 86 19.49 7.48 -3.36
N SER A 87 19.92 8.19 -4.40
CA SER A 87 19.12 9.26 -5.02
C SER A 87 17.76 8.80 -5.52
N LYS A 88 17.61 7.50 -5.83
CA LYS A 88 16.34 6.91 -6.26
C LYS A 88 15.22 7.04 -5.22
N LEU A 89 15.60 7.08 -3.93
CA LEU A 89 14.63 7.17 -2.83
C LEU A 89 14.24 8.60 -2.49
N TRP A 90 15.12 9.59 -2.75
CA TRP A 90 14.98 10.94 -2.19
C TRP A 90 14.74 12.03 -3.24
N VAL A 91 15.06 11.76 -4.50
CA VAL A 91 14.94 12.78 -5.54
C VAL A 91 13.55 12.70 -6.18
N ILE A 92 12.77 13.74 -5.93
CA ILE A 92 11.46 13.92 -6.56
C ILE A 92 11.66 14.57 -7.92
N GLN A 93 10.97 14.04 -8.94
CA GLN A 93 10.96 14.53 -10.32
C GLN A 93 9.51 14.82 -10.71
N GLU A 94 9.32 15.84 -11.55
CA GLU A 94 8.06 16.07 -12.23
C GLU A 94 7.98 15.15 -13.45
N GLY A 95 6.83 14.51 -13.65
CA GLY A 95 6.63 13.60 -14.76
C GLY A 95 5.16 13.30 -14.99
N GLU A 96 4.86 12.72 -16.16
CA GLU A 96 3.51 12.33 -16.53
C GLU A 96 3.03 11.15 -15.68
N VAL A 97 1.88 11.32 -15.03
CA VAL A 97 1.26 10.29 -14.19
C VAL A 97 0.58 9.24 -15.06
N PRO A 98 0.86 7.95 -14.89
CA PRO A 98 0.25 6.88 -15.68
C PRO A 98 -1.27 6.77 -15.48
N LEU A 99 -1.90 6.03 -16.38
CA LEU A 99 -3.30 5.61 -16.24
C LEU A 99 -3.45 4.60 -15.10
N ASP A 100 -4.63 4.58 -14.48
CA ASP A 100 -5.02 3.47 -13.63
C ASP A 100 -5.11 2.18 -14.45
N SER A 101 -4.77 1.06 -13.83
CA SER A 101 -4.88 -0.24 -14.45
C SER A 101 -5.33 -1.29 -13.46
N SER A 102 -6.07 -2.27 -13.93
CA SER A 102 -6.37 -3.45 -13.12
C SER A 102 -6.51 -4.70 -13.97
N PHE A 103 -6.17 -5.81 -13.35
CA PHE A 103 -6.42 -7.13 -13.93
C PHE A 103 -7.06 -8.03 -12.88
N ASN A 104 -7.96 -8.90 -13.32
CA ASN A 104 -8.58 -9.90 -12.47
C ASN A 104 -8.73 -11.21 -13.24
N PHE A 105 -8.52 -12.32 -12.53
CA PHE A 105 -8.74 -13.68 -12.98
C PHE A 105 -9.62 -14.41 -11.96
N THR A 106 -10.65 -15.11 -12.42
CA THR A 106 -11.51 -15.95 -11.59
C THR A 106 -11.72 -17.29 -12.28
N TYR A 107 -11.50 -18.35 -11.54
CA TYR A 107 -11.84 -19.72 -11.92
C TYR A 107 -12.71 -20.33 -10.83
N GLY A 108 -13.73 -21.06 -11.24
CA GLY A 108 -14.57 -21.85 -10.36
C GLY A 108 -15.10 -23.08 -11.09
N ASP A 109 -15.20 -24.18 -10.38
CA ASP A 109 -15.70 -25.44 -10.91
C ASP A 109 -16.28 -26.33 -9.79
N GLU A 110 -17.13 -27.22 -10.14
CA GLU A 110 -17.75 -28.20 -9.28
C GLU A 110 -17.53 -29.61 -9.85
N LEU A 111 -17.23 -30.55 -8.98
CA LEU A 111 -16.96 -31.94 -9.32
C LEU A 111 -17.81 -32.86 -8.42
N ASP A 112 -18.67 -33.64 -9.01
CA ASP A 112 -19.37 -34.70 -8.29
C ASP A 112 -18.45 -35.92 -8.11
N ILE A 113 -18.27 -36.33 -6.86
CA ILE A 113 -17.41 -37.45 -6.48
C ILE A 113 -18.24 -38.49 -5.75
N SER A 114 -18.17 -39.73 -6.20
CA SER A 114 -18.76 -40.86 -5.46
C SER A 114 -17.81 -41.29 -4.35
N ILE A 115 -18.24 -41.16 -3.09
CA ILE A 115 -17.40 -41.44 -1.89
C ILE A 115 -17.97 -42.53 -0.99
N ASP A 116 -18.75 -43.43 -1.54
CA ASP A 116 -19.44 -44.52 -0.82
C ASP A 116 -18.54 -45.32 0.15
N GLU A 117 -17.27 -45.51 -0.20
CA GLU A 117 -16.32 -46.28 0.61
C GLU A 117 -15.68 -45.51 1.77
N ILE A 118 -15.67 -44.18 1.73
CA ILE A 118 -14.86 -43.35 2.66
C ILE A 118 -15.72 -42.69 3.74
N LEU A 119 -16.90 -42.19 3.40
CA LEU A 119 -17.71 -41.37 4.31
C LEU A 119 -19.12 -41.93 4.53
N GLY A 120 -19.50 -43.03 3.90
CA GLY A 120 -20.82 -43.65 4.06
C GLY A 120 -21.98 -42.89 3.41
N ASP A 121 -21.68 -41.86 2.65
CA ASP A 121 -22.63 -41.08 1.84
C ASP A 121 -22.51 -41.47 0.38
N SER A 122 -23.64 -41.47 -0.36
CA SER A 122 -23.67 -41.94 -1.72
C SER A 122 -23.12 -40.94 -2.75
N SER A 123 -23.02 -39.67 -2.40
CA SER A 123 -22.45 -38.64 -3.27
C SER A 123 -21.88 -37.48 -2.45
N ALA A 124 -20.82 -36.87 -2.94
CA ALA A 124 -20.30 -35.60 -2.46
C ALA A 124 -20.01 -34.69 -3.64
N THR A 125 -20.33 -33.43 -3.48
CA THR A 125 -19.95 -32.37 -4.40
C THR A 125 -18.75 -31.66 -3.89
N PHE A 126 -17.67 -31.64 -4.66
CA PHE A 126 -16.46 -30.87 -4.36
C PHE A 126 -16.44 -29.64 -5.24
N GLY A 127 -16.41 -28.49 -4.60
CA GLY A 127 -16.34 -27.21 -5.29
C GLY A 127 -15.04 -26.46 -5.03
N VAL A 128 -14.56 -25.79 -6.06
CA VAL A 128 -13.37 -24.94 -6.01
C VAL A 128 -13.66 -23.59 -6.64
N MET A 129 -13.22 -22.53 -5.97
CA MET A 129 -13.16 -21.19 -6.57
C MET A 129 -11.83 -20.56 -6.24
N PHE A 130 -11.23 -19.95 -7.23
CA PHE A 130 -10.01 -19.17 -7.09
C PHE A 130 -10.19 -17.84 -7.82
N THR A 131 -9.82 -16.74 -7.15
CA THR A 131 -9.74 -15.42 -7.78
C THR A 131 -8.42 -14.76 -7.39
N ALA A 132 -7.80 -14.08 -8.33
CA ALA A 132 -6.61 -13.27 -8.08
C ALA A 132 -6.61 -12.05 -9.00
N GLY A 133 -6.03 -10.96 -8.53
CA GLY A 133 -5.96 -9.76 -9.31
C GLY A 133 -4.99 -8.74 -8.73
N MET A 134 -4.76 -7.69 -9.52
CA MET A 134 -3.97 -6.55 -9.13
C MET A 134 -4.62 -5.28 -9.68
N ARG A 135 -4.56 -4.22 -8.89
CA ARG A 135 -5.00 -2.89 -9.27
C ARG A 135 -3.91 -1.88 -8.91
N SER A 136 -3.56 -1.02 -9.86
CA SER A 136 -2.74 0.16 -9.65
C SER A 136 -3.58 1.40 -9.91
N SER A 137 -3.63 2.32 -8.95
CA SER A 137 -4.37 3.57 -9.08
C SER A 137 -3.53 4.75 -8.64
N TRP A 138 -3.65 5.84 -9.39
CA TRP A 138 -2.91 7.07 -9.20
C TRP A 138 -3.83 8.19 -8.73
N ASP A 139 -3.32 9.01 -7.81
CA ASP A 139 -4.04 10.19 -7.31
C ASP A 139 -3.07 11.35 -7.12
N THR A 140 -3.42 12.50 -7.68
CA THR A 140 -2.67 13.76 -7.51
C THR A 140 -3.55 14.78 -6.83
N GLN A 141 -3.04 15.36 -5.76
CA GLN A 141 -3.74 16.35 -4.94
C GLN A 141 -2.85 17.57 -4.77
N ASP A 142 -3.44 18.72 -4.91
CA ASP A 142 -2.83 20.01 -4.56
C ASP A 142 -3.70 20.79 -3.59
N GLY A 143 -3.11 21.72 -2.89
CA GLY A 143 -3.85 22.54 -1.94
C GLY A 143 -2.97 23.43 -1.09
N THR A 144 -3.61 24.06 -0.10
CA THR A 144 -2.93 24.93 0.85
C THR A 144 -3.11 24.38 2.27
N ARG A 145 -2.02 24.38 3.03
CA ARG A 145 -2.00 24.05 4.45
C ARG A 145 -1.62 25.28 5.25
N GLN A 146 -2.57 25.77 6.04
CA GLN A 146 -2.35 26.91 6.93
C GLN A 146 -2.54 26.50 8.38
N THR A 147 -1.65 26.98 9.26
CA THR A 147 -1.80 26.88 10.71
C THR A 147 -1.51 28.24 11.32
N GLY A 148 -2.25 28.58 12.38
CA GLY A 148 -2.10 29.83 13.09
C GLY A 148 -2.64 29.76 14.51
N THR A 149 -2.32 30.77 15.29
CA THR A 149 -2.81 30.96 16.66
C THR A 149 -3.64 32.23 16.74
N LEU A 150 -4.70 32.16 17.55
CA LEU A 150 -5.50 33.34 17.86
C LEU A 150 -4.78 34.20 18.93
N GLN A 151 -4.60 35.46 18.63
CA GLN A 151 -4.04 36.44 19.58
C GLN A 151 -5.07 37.51 19.89
N ALA A 152 -5.41 37.65 21.17
CA ALA A 152 -6.26 38.74 21.63
C ALA A 152 -5.49 40.07 21.63
N GLN A 153 -6.05 41.06 21.01
CA GLN A 153 -5.53 42.43 20.99
C GLN A 153 -6.07 43.23 22.18
N GLY A 154 -5.34 44.28 22.58
CA GLY A 154 -5.71 45.12 23.73
C GLY A 154 -7.02 45.93 23.53
N ASP A 155 -7.55 46.02 22.33
CA ASP A 155 -8.79 46.65 21.94
C ASP A 155 -10.03 45.73 21.96
N GLY A 156 -9.83 44.45 22.34
CA GLY A 156 -10.89 43.43 22.39
C GLY A 156 -11.09 42.70 21.07
N THR A 157 -10.29 42.96 20.03
CA THR A 157 -10.30 42.19 18.77
C THR A 157 -9.40 40.96 18.91
N VAL A 158 -9.57 39.99 18.00
CA VAL A 158 -8.77 38.79 17.92
C VAL A 158 -8.17 38.71 16.53
N ASP A 159 -6.84 38.66 16.46
CA ASP A 159 -6.11 38.42 15.22
C ASP A 159 -5.67 36.96 15.08
N VAL A 160 -5.52 36.50 13.84
CA VAL A 160 -4.92 35.23 13.52
C VAL A 160 -3.45 35.46 13.15
N ILE A 161 -2.55 34.98 13.99
CA ILE A 161 -1.12 34.93 13.64
C ILE A 161 -0.86 33.62 12.89
N VAL A 162 -0.62 33.74 11.59
CA VAL A 162 -0.26 32.59 10.74
C VAL A 162 1.15 32.14 11.08
N SER A 163 1.29 30.89 11.53
CA SER A 163 2.58 30.24 11.81
C SER A 163 3.11 29.44 10.61
N ASN A 164 2.21 28.88 9.81
CA ASN A 164 2.54 28.19 8.57
C ASN A 164 1.54 28.56 7.49
N ASP A 165 2.06 28.81 6.28
CA ASP A 165 1.27 29.03 5.07
C ASP A 165 2.00 28.38 3.90
N LYS A 166 1.68 27.14 3.60
CA LYS A 166 2.36 26.32 2.59
C LYS A 166 1.35 25.79 1.58
N THR A 167 1.70 25.85 0.31
CA THR A 167 1.04 25.06 -0.74
C THR A 167 1.66 23.68 -0.80
N PHE A 168 0.89 22.68 -1.19
CA PHE A 168 1.41 21.34 -1.41
C PHE A 168 0.95 20.77 -2.76
N LEU A 169 1.79 19.91 -3.31
CA LEU A 169 1.47 19.00 -4.40
C LEU A 169 1.86 17.59 -3.92
N SER A 170 0.98 16.62 -4.09
CA SER A 170 1.19 15.23 -3.67
C SER A 170 0.67 14.29 -4.73
N THR A 171 1.51 13.38 -5.19
CA THR A 171 1.12 12.29 -6.10
C THR A 171 1.36 10.96 -5.41
N SER A 172 0.36 10.08 -5.43
CA SER A 172 0.46 8.73 -4.88
C SER A 172 0.04 7.67 -5.89
N ASN A 173 0.74 6.54 -5.84
CA ASN A 173 0.35 5.30 -6.49
C ASN A 173 -0.03 4.27 -5.41
N ASP A 174 -1.25 3.77 -5.49
CA ASP A 174 -1.75 2.68 -4.65
C ASP A 174 -1.83 1.40 -5.49
N VAL A 175 -1.02 0.40 -5.15
CA VAL A 175 -1.04 -0.91 -5.79
C VAL A 175 -1.62 -1.93 -4.82
N THR A 176 -2.67 -2.61 -5.23
CA THR A 176 -3.31 -3.66 -4.43
C THR A 176 -3.30 -4.97 -5.20
N SER A 177 -2.66 -5.99 -4.63
CA SER A 177 -2.68 -7.37 -5.11
C SER A 177 -3.53 -8.21 -4.17
N TYR A 178 -4.33 -9.12 -4.71
CA TYR A 178 -5.17 -10.00 -3.91
C TYR A 178 -5.29 -11.38 -4.53
N ALA A 179 -5.47 -12.36 -3.66
CA ALA A 179 -5.83 -13.73 -4.03
C ALA A 179 -6.82 -14.28 -3.02
N MET A 180 -7.81 -15.02 -3.48
CA MET A 180 -8.76 -15.73 -2.65
C MET A 180 -9.00 -17.13 -3.21
N SER A 181 -9.06 -18.12 -2.33
CA SER A 181 -9.42 -19.48 -2.66
C SER A 181 -10.58 -19.94 -1.77
N VAL A 182 -11.53 -20.62 -2.36
CA VAL A 182 -12.62 -21.30 -1.65
C VAL A 182 -12.62 -22.77 -2.09
N LEU A 183 -12.59 -23.64 -1.10
CA LEU A 183 -12.72 -25.09 -1.30
C LEU A 183 -13.92 -25.55 -0.47
N GLY A 184 -14.83 -26.29 -1.08
CA GLY A 184 -16.04 -26.79 -0.42
C GLY A 184 -16.26 -28.26 -0.70
N ILE A 185 -16.75 -28.95 0.29
CA ILE A 185 -17.29 -30.30 0.15
C ILE A 185 -18.71 -30.26 0.72
N ASP A 186 -19.68 -30.64 -0.09
CA ASP A 186 -21.08 -30.74 0.27
C ASP A 186 -21.55 -32.18 0.11
N THR A 187 -22.17 -32.72 1.16
CA THR A 187 -22.76 -34.09 1.19
C THR A 187 -24.17 -33.99 1.72
N ASP A 188 -24.93 -35.11 1.66
CA ASP A 188 -26.29 -35.17 2.21
C ASP A 188 -26.34 -34.88 3.72
N SER A 189 -25.21 -35.01 4.44
CA SER A 189 -25.15 -34.98 5.92
C SER A 189 -24.39 -33.79 6.47
N TYR A 190 -23.44 -33.21 5.73
CA TYR A 190 -22.60 -32.12 6.18
C TYR A 190 -22.02 -31.29 5.04
N GLU A 191 -21.73 -30.03 5.34
CA GLU A 191 -21.01 -29.09 4.49
C GLU A 191 -19.71 -28.69 5.16
N LEU A 192 -18.61 -28.75 4.44
CA LEU A 192 -17.31 -28.23 4.89
C LEU A 192 -16.78 -27.22 3.88
N LYS A 193 -16.45 -26.02 4.34
CA LYS A 193 -15.95 -24.95 3.49
C LYS A 193 -14.69 -24.35 4.08
N TYR A 194 -13.63 -24.27 3.27
CA TYR A 194 -12.41 -23.51 3.56
C TYR A 194 -12.38 -22.26 2.69
N THR A 195 -12.06 -21.13 3.29
CA THR A 195 -11.81 -19.87 2.58
C THR A 195 -10.44 -19.33 3.00
N GLY A 196 -9.54 -19.17 2.03
CA GLY A 196 -8.26 -18.50 2.18
C GLY A 196 -8.27 -17.18 1.43
N MET A 197 -7.78 -16.10 2.04
CA MET A 197 -7.70 -14.78 1.42
C MET A 197 -6.35 -14.13 1.75
N TYR A 198 -5.76 -13.52 0.75
CA TYR A 198 -4.55 -12.72 0.83
C TYR A 198 -4.79 -11.37 0.13
N ILE A 199 -4.43 -10.30 0.80
CA ILE A 199 -4.46 -8.94 0.24
C ILE A 199 -3.15 -8.28 0.62
N HIS A 200 -2.47 -7.72 -0.36
CA HIS A 200 -1.30 -6.89 -0.18
C HIS A 200 -1.53 -5.53 -0.83
N LYS A 201 -1.19 -4.46 -0.12
CA LYS A 201 -1.28 -3.09 -0.63
C LYS A 201 0.02 -2.35 -0.38
N GLY A 202 0.65 -1.87 -1.45
CA GLY A 202 1.74 -0.90 -1.42
C GLY A 202 1.22 0.49 -1.78
N THR A 203 1.68 1.50 -1.07
CA THR A 203 1.42 2.93 -1.37
C THR A 203 2.75 3.64 -1.54
N LYS A 204 3.01 4.16 -2.73
CA LYS A 204 4.15 5.00 -3.09
C LYS A 204 3.69 6.44 -3.22
N ARG A 205 4.32 7.38 -2.51
CA ARG A 205 3.93 8.78 -2.53
C ARG A 205 5.12 9.72 -2.61
N ALA A 206 5.01 10.72 -3.47
CA ALA A 206 5.88 11.89 -3.49
C ALA A 206 5.07 13.14 -3.15
N ARG A 207 5.61 14.03 -2.33
CA ARG A 207 4.95 15.27 -1.93
C ARG A 207 5.96 16.38 -1.72
N THR A 208 5.62 17.57 -2.21
CA THR A 208 6.36 18.81 -1.96
C THR A 208 5.44 19.79 -1.22
N LEU A 209 5.94 20.41 -0.17
CA LEU A 209 5.32 21.58 0.48
C LEU A 209 6.23 22.78 0.28
N GLN A 210 5.66 23.92 -0.07
CA GLN A 210 6.41 25.16 -0.26
C GLN A 210 5.65 26.35 0.30
N GLY A 211 6.33 27.20 1.05
CA GLY A 211 5.75 28.42 1.62
C GLY A 211 6.37 28.86 2.91
N TYR A 212 5.69 29.73 3.63
CA TYR A 212 6.17 30.33 4.86
C TYR A 212 6.09 29.37 6.06
N ASP A 213 7.18 29.33 6.85
CA ASP A 213 7.25 28.65 8.13
C ASP A 213 7.88 29.60 9.16
N SER A 214 7.15 29.87 10.24
CA SER A 214 7.62 30.77 11.29
C SER A 214 8.78 30.19 12.10
N SER A 215 8.92 28.86 12.16
CA SER A 215 10.03 28.20 12.87
C SER A 215 11.37 28.37 12.15
N ASP A 216 11.33 28.45 10.82
CA ASP A 216 12.50 28.70 9.97
C ASP A 216 12.64 30.20 9.59
N ALA A 217 11.73 31.03 10.10
CA ALA A 217 11.68 32.48 9.85
C ALA A 217 11.69 32.85 8.36
N GLY A 218 11.09 32.03 7.48
CA GLY A 218 11.11 32.28 6.03
C GLY A 218 10.32 31.29 5.20
N ASN A 219 10.52 31.39 3.89
CA ASN A 219 9.98 30.44 2.95
C ASN A 219 10.87 29.19 2.88
N VAL A 220 10.26 28.03 3.03
CA VAL A 220 10.90 26.71 2.96
C VAL A 220 10.29 25.88 1.86
N ARG A 221 11.04 24.91 1.36
CA ARG A 221 10.57 23.79 0.56
C ARG A 221 10.91 22.51 1.28
N GLU A 222 9.91 21.64 1.42
CA GLU A 222 10.02 20.35 2.05
C GLU A 222 9.58 19.29 1.06
N ASP A 223 10.45 18.34 0.74
CA ASP A 223 10.20 17.23 -0.16
C ASP A 223 10.12 15.94 0.66
N PHE A 224 9.08 15.15 0.40
CA PHE A 224 8.79 13.89 1.10
C PHE A 224 8.58 12.78 0.09
N THR A 225 9.25 11.67 0.32
CA THR A 225 8.97 10.40 -0.34
C THR A 225 8.54 9.39 0.69
N GLU A 226 7.56 8.58 0.37
CA GLU A 226 6.97 7.59 1.27
C GLU A 226 6.69 6.31 0.48
N PHE A 227 7.00 5.18 1.10
CA PHE A 227 6.53 3.88 0.67
C PHE A 227 5.98 3.14 1.89
N PHE A 228 4.79 2.59 1.75
CA PHE A 228 4.08 1.95 2.84
C PHE A 228 3.37 0.69 2.36
N GLU A 229 3.59 -0.42 3.06
CA GLU A 229 2.99 -1.72 2.76
C GLU A 229 2.03 -2.17 3.86
N ARG A 230 0.99 -2.88 3.44
CA ARG A 230 0.05 -3.58 4.32
C ARG A 230 -0.27 -4.93 3.75
N GLU A 231 -0.30 -5.92 4.62
CA GLU A 231 -0.68 -7.29 4.29
C GLU A 231 -1.82 -7.76 5.18
N LEU A 232 -2.77 -8.46 4.58
CA LEU A 232 -3.85 -9.14 5.28
C LEU A 232 -3.93 -10.57 4.77
N THR A 233 -3.77 -11.53 5.67
CA THR A 233 -4.04 -12.94 5.42
C THR A 233 -5.19 -13.40 6.31
N ASN A 234 -6.19 -14.05 5.73
CA ASN A 234 -7.32 -14.63 6.45
C ASN A 234 -7.53 -16.07 6.01
N ASN A 235 -7.72 -16.97 6.97
CA ASN A 235 -8.06 -18.38 6.73
C ASN A 235 -9.25 -18.73 7.61
N GLN A 236 -10.32 -19.29 7.01
CA GLN A 236 -11.56 -19.62 7.68
C GLN A 236 -12.02 -21.01 7.28
N ILE A 237 -12.50 -21.76 8.27
CA ILE A 237 -13.15 -23.07 8.05
C ILE A 237 -14.54 -22.98 8.66
N ASN A 238 -15.53 -23.32 7.87
CA ASN A 238 -16.94 -23.41 8.27
C ASN A 238 -17.42 -24.85 8.05
N TYR A 239 -18.28 -25.35 8.97
CA TYR A 239 -18.89 -26.66 8.89
C TYR A 239 -20.30 -26.60 9.48
#